data_61a516e9ea2aa20dd3edef74663e0657
#
_entry.id   61a516e9ea2aa20dd3edef74663e0657
#
_cell.length_a   1.000
_cell.length_b   1.000
_cell.length_c   1.000
_cell.angle_alpha   90.00
_cell.angle_beta   90.00
_cell.angle_gamma   90.00
#
_symmetry.space_group_name_H-M   'P 1'
#
loop_
_entity.id
_entity.type
_entity.pdbx_description
1 polymer ?
#
loop_
_entity_poly.entity_id
_entity_poly.type
_entity_poly.pdbx_seq_one_letter_code
_entity_poly.pdbx_strand_id
1 'polypeptide(L)'
;MNYDILSPEKDPMGAAILDFQKTGKAGKLRVLSSMFEEDEMPVKHLFRSYHDMPKLEKKALDLARGKVLDVGAGAGCHSLALQKRMEQEILKGSTFQNAITSIKTIDISPLSCEAMKLRGVKDVECINLFNPQLGNANTKTSHYTESTEDNDGFDTILLLMNGTGIAGKIANLPALFQHLKSLLNPNGQILIDSSDLKYIYENEDGSFDIDLNGPYYGEVDYQMVYGKTQGEPFDWLYVDFPLLKSIAESCGLQGELIADGEHYDYLARLS
;
A
#
# COMPACT_ATOMS: atom_id res chain seq x y z
N MET A 1 9.24 10.72 -13.30
CA MET A 1 8.12 10.11 -12.53
C MET A 1 6.99 11.12 -12.50
N ASN A 2 5.75 10.68 -12.71
CA ASN A 2 4.57 11.55 -12.55
C ASN A 2 4.28 11.69 -11.06
N TYR A 3 4.12 12.93 -10.57
CA TYR A 3 3.78 13.22 -9.16
C TYR A 3 2.30 13.61 -9.00
N ASP A 4 1.51 13.44 -10.05
CA ASP A 4 0.12 13.89 -10.07
C ASP A 4 -0.75 13.03 -9.16
N ILE A 5 -1.77 13.66 -8.61
CA ILE A 5 -2.91 13.01 -7.96
C ILE A 5 -3.99 12.71 -9.01
N LEU A 6 -4.87 11.77 -8.70
CA LEU A 6 -5.97 11.43 -9.61
C LEU A 6 -6.97 12.59 -9.75
N SER A 7 -7.47 12.77 -10.96
CA SER A 7 -8.65 13.62 -11.18
C SER A 7 -9.91 12.85 -10.76
N PRO A 8 -10.84 13.47 -10.01
CA PRO A 8 -12.05 12.78 -9.56
C PRO A 8 -12.90 12.15 -10.67
N GLU A 9 -12.84 12.73 -11.88
CA GLU A 9 -13.57 12.22 -13.06
C GLU A 9 -12.93 10.95 -13.65
N LYS A 10 -11.70 10.63 -13.23
CA LYS A 10 -10.91 9.46 -13.66
C LYS A 10 -10.57 8.53 -12.50
N ASP A 11 -11.30 8.65 -11.40
CA ASP A 11 -11.08 7.92 -10.15
C ASP A 11 -12.29 7.02 -9.79
N PRO A 12 -12.49 5.91 -10.51
CA PRO A 12 -13.62 5.01 -10.26
C PRO A 12 -13.55 4.34 -8.89
N MET A 13 -12.33 4.00 -8.41
CA MET A 13 -12.15 3.37 -7.10
C MET A 13 -12.49 4.35 -5.97
N GLY A 14 -11.96 5.56 -6.03
CA GLY A 14 -12.28 6.60 -5.04
C GLY A 14 -13.76 6.98 -5.05
N ALA A 15 -14.39 7.03 -6.24
CA ALA A 15 -15.85 7.28 -6.35
C ALA A 15 -16.66 6.18 -5.65
N ALA A 16 -16.31 4.90 -5.87
CA ALA A 16 -16.96 3.76 -5.22
C ALA A 16 -16.77 3.77 -3.69
N ILE A 17 -15.54 4.08 -3.23
CA ILE A 17 -15.21 4.22 -1.80
C ILE A 17 -16.04 5.35 -1.17
N LEU A 18 -16.10 6.51 -1.80
CA LEU A 18 -16.82 7.67 -1.27
C LEU A 18 -18.33 7.43 -1.23
N ASP A 19 -18.92 6.82 -2.27
CA ASP A 19 -20.31 6.42 -2.29
C ASP A 19 -20.63 5.45 -1.15
N PHE A 20 -19.81 4.42 -0.97
CA PHE A 20 -19.98 3.47 0.13
C PHE A 20 -19.90 4.16 1.49
N GLN A 21 -18.96 5.08 1.68
CA GLN A 21 -18.83 5.84 2.92
C GLN A 21 -20.05 6.71 3.19
N LYS A 22 -20.60 7.37 2.17
CA LYS A 22 -21.74 8.30 2.34
C LYS A 22 -23.08 7.59 2.50
N THR A 23 -23.26 6.43 1.86
CA THR A 23 -24.59 5.80 1.74
C THR A 23 -24.66 4.39 2.35
N GLY A 24 -23.53 3.79 2.73
CA GLY A 24 -23.42 2.39 3.16
C GLY A 24 -23.55 1.38 2.02
N LYS A 25 -23.61 1.84 0.77
CA LYS A 25 -23.72 1.00 -0.43
C LYS A 25 -22.85 1.58 -1.54
N ALA A 26 -22.34 0.70 -2.40
CA ALA A 26 -21.72 1.07 -3.68
C ALA A 26 -22.29 0.22 -4.79
N GLY A 27 -22.25 0.76 -6.01
CA GLY A 27 -22.47 -0.04 -7.21
C GLY A 27 -21.30 -0.99 -7.47
N LYS A 28 -21.34 -1.66 -8.62
CA LYS A 28 -20.24 -2.55 -9.04
C LYS A 28 -19.01 -1.73 -9.41
N LEU A 29 -17.90 -2.00 -8.76
CA LEU A 29 -16.57 -1.56 -9.18
C LEU A 29 -15.97 -2.66 -10.05
N ARG A 30 -16.00 -2.46 -11.36
CA ARG A 30 -15.53 -3.43 -12.36
C ARG A 30 -14.04 -3.26 -12.58
N VAL A 31 -13.34 -4.39 -12.68
CA VAL A 31 -11.91 -4.48 -12.97
C VAL A 31 -11.74 -5.19 -14.31
N LEU A 32 -11.20 -4.48 -15.28
CA LEU A 32 -10.92 -4.96 -16.62
C LEU A 32 -9.42 -5.20 -16.75
N SER A 33 -9.04 -6.22 -17.50
CA SER A 33 -7.65 -6.56 -17.84
C SER A 33 -7.61 -7.11 -19.26
N SER A 34 -6.48 -6.95 -19.96
CA SER A 34 -6.25 -7.66 -21.22
C SER A 34 -5.92 -9.14 -21.02
N MET A 35 -5.54 -9.53 -19.79
CA MET A 35 -5.04 -10.87 -19.45
C MET A 35 -6.09 -11.73 -18.75
N PHE A 36 -7.09 -11.13 -18.12
CA PHE A 36 -8.09 -11.83 -17.30
C PHE A 36 -9.50 -11.47 -17.72
N GLU A 37 -10.45 -12.34 -17.38
CA GLU A 37 -11.87 -12.01 -17.47
C GLU A 37 -12.22 -10.83 -16.56
N GLU A 38 -13.27 -10.11 -16.93
CA GLU A 38 -13.78 -9.01 -16.12
C GLU A 38 -14.15 -9.50 -14.72
N ASP A 39 -13.67 -8.77 -13.69
CA ASP A 39 -13.96 -9.07 -12.29
C ASP A 39 -14.62 -7.87 -11.59
N GLU A 40 -15.16 -8.10 -10.41
CA GLU A 40 -15.78 -7.10 -9.54
C GLU A 40 -15.03 -7.00 -8.22
N MET A 41 -14.47 -5.81 -7.93
CA MET A 41 -13.86 -5.55 -6.63
C MET A 41 -14.94 -5.20 -5.60
N PRO A 42 -15.14 -6.03 -4.55
CA PRO A 42 -16.12 -5.75 -3.51
C PRO A 42 -15.71 -4.55 -2.67
N VAL A 43 -16.30 -3.38 -2.90
CA VAL A 43 -15.96 -2.12 -2.20
C VAL A 43 -16.03 -2.27 -0.68
N LYS A 44 -17.00 -3.05 -0.15
CA LYS A 44 -17.13 -3.34 1.27
C LYS A 44 -15.84 -3.93 1.86
N HIS A 45 -15.06 -4.68 1.08
CA HIS A 45 -13.78 -5.26 1.54
C HIS A 45 -12.79 -4.19 2.00
N LEU A 46 -12.79 -3.02 1.37
CA LEU A 46 -11.93 -1.89 1.75
C LEU A 46 -12.32 -1.24 3.08
N PHE A 47 -13.50 -1.59 3.63
CA PHE A 47 -14.03 -1.04 4.89
C PHE A 47 -13.96 -2.02 6.06
N ARG A 48 -13.27 -3.16 5.89
CA ARG A 48 -13.14 -4.20 6.90
C ARG A 48 -12.48 -3.70 8.18
N SER A 49 -12.87 -4.28 9.31
CA SER A 49 -12.21 -4.05 10.60
C SER A 49 -10.95 -4.91 10.71
N TYR A 50 -10.07 -4.61 11.69
CA TYR A 50 -8.90 -5.46 11.99
C TYR A 50 -9.30 -6.93 12.19
N HIS A 51 -10.43 -7.21 12.84
CA HIS A 51 -10.90 -8.57 13.09
C HIS A 51 -11.15 -9.34 11.78
N ASP A 52 -11.66 -8.65 10.74
CA ASP A 52 -12.07 -9.24 9.47
C ASP A 52 -10.94 -9.24 8.42
N MET A 53 -9.77 -8.69 8.76
CA MET A 53 -8.61 -8.66 7.86
C MET A 53 -8.01 -10.06 7.68
N PRO A 54 -7.42 -10.37 6.51
CA PRO A 54 -6.59 -11.55 6.28
C PRO A 54 -5.41 -11.64 7.27
N LYS A 55 -4.86 -12.84 7.42
CA LYS A 55 -3.77 -13.11 8.36
C LYS A 55 -2.52 -12.29 8.07
N LEU A 56 -2.16 -12.10 6.78
CA LEU A 56 -0.98 -11.33 6.38
C LEU A 56 -1.11 -9.86 6.77
N GLU A 57 -2.28 -9.24 6.52
CA GLU A 57 -2.54 -7.87 6.92
C GLU A 57 -2.47 -7.69 8.44
N LYS A 58 -3.12 -8.57 9.21
CA LYS A 58 -3.02 -8.57 10.68
C LYS A 58 -1.57 -8.65 11.14
N LYS A 59 -0.79 -9.56 10.53
CA LYS A 59 0.63 -9.73 10.86
C LYS A 59 1.43 -8.47 10.57
N ALA A 60 1.19 -7.81 9.43
CA ALA A 60 1.83 -6.54 9.10
C ALA A 60 1.48 -5.45 10.12
N LEU A 61 0.19 -5.30 10.44
CA LEU A 61 -0.24 -4.31 11.43
C LEU A 61 0.31 -4.59 12.83
N ASP A 62 0.45 -5.85 13.24
CA ASP A 62 1.03 -6.23 14.53
C ASP A 62 2.53 -5.93 14.61
N LEU A 63 3.25 -5.98 13.48
CA LEU A 63 4.67 -5.64 13.36
C LEU A 63 4.93 -4.14 13.22
N ALA A 64 3.92 -3.36 12.87
CA ALA A 64 4.03 -1.91 12.73
C ALA A 64 4.40 -1.25 14.07
N ARG A 65 5.34 -0.29 14.02
CA ARG A 65 5.87 0.41 15.19
C ARG A 65 6.34 1.82 14.85
N GLY A 66 6.48 2.66 15.87
CA GLY A 66 7.02 4.01 15.75
C GLY A 66 6.16 4.91 14.86
N LYS A 67 6.79 5.74 14.05
CA LYS A 67 6.15 6.60 13.07
C LYS A 67 5.80 5.79 11.83
N VAL A 68 4.52 5.62 11.54
CA VAL A 68 4.01 4.77 10.46
C VAL A 68 3.56 5.60 9.27
N LEU A 69 3.94 5.19 8.05
CA LEU A 69 3.38 5.65 6.78
C LEU A 69 2.52 4.55 6.17
N ASP A 70 1.23 4.82 5.96
CA ASP A 70 0.30 3.94 5.25
C ASP A 70 0.12 4.44 3.82
N VAL A 71 0.62 3.69 2.83
CA VAL A 71 0.72 4.11 1.43
C VAL A 71 -0.41 3.49 0.60
N GLY A 72 -1.11 4.32 -0.19
CA GLY A 72 -2.23 3.85 -1.01
C GLY A 72 -3.40 3.35 -0.15
N ALA A 73 -3.72 4.09 0.90
CA ALA A 73 -4.58 3.61 1.99
C ALA A 73 -6.05 3.36 1.60
N GLY A 74 -6.49 3.78 0.41
CA GLY A 74 -7.83 3.56 -0.11
C GLY A 74 -8.92 4.09 0.82
N ALA A 75 -9.65 3.19 1.47
CA ALA A 75 -10.66 3.58 2.47
C ALA A 75 -10.09 3.74 3.90
N GLY A 76 -8.79 3.52 4.13
CA GLY A 76 -8.12 3.74 5.42
C GLY A 76 -8.37 2.66 6.46
N CYS A 77 -8.64 1.41 6.07
CA CYS A 77 -8.92 0.34 7.02
C CYS A 77 -7.69 0.02 7.91
N HIS A 78 -6.49 0.02 7.36
CA HIS A 78 -5.23 -0.22 8.08
C HIS A 78 -4.94 0.93 9.05
N SER A 79 -4.98 2.17 8.56
CA SER A 79 -4.78 3.38 9.37
C SER A 79 -5.73 3.45 10.57
N LEU A 80 -7.03 3.13 10.38
CA LEU A 80 -8.01 3.10 11.48
C LEU A 80 -7.71 1.99 12.49
N ALA A 81 -7.27 0.81 12.04
CA ALA A 81 -6.87 -0.27 12.92
C ALA A 81 -5.65 0.12 13.78
N LEU A 82 -4.65 0.77 13.16
CA LEU A 82 -3.48 1.27 13.87
C LEU A 82 -3.81 2.42 14.82
N GLN A 83 -4.69 3.35 14.45
CA GLN A 83 -5.16 4.40 15.36
C GLN A 83 -5.81 3.82 16.61
N LYS A 84 -6.68 2.82 16.44
CA LYS A 84 -7.32 2.14 17.56
C LYS A 84 -6.32 1.42 18.46
N ARG A 85 -5.31 0.76 17.86
CA ARG A 85 -4.21 0.13 18.61
C ARG A 85 -3.42 1.17 19.41
N MET A 86 -3.01 2.28 18.79
CA MET A 86 -2.29 3.37 19.42
C MET A 86 -3.07 3.95 20.64
N GLU A 87 -4.38 4.18 20.46
CA GLU A 87 -5.24 4.66 21.56
C GLU A 87 -5.30 3.67 22.73
N GLN A 88 -5.37 2.38 22.45
CA GLN A 88 -5.36 1.33 23.47
C GLN A 88 -4.02 1.23 24.20
N GLU A 89 -2.90 1.39 23.48
CA GLU A 89 -1.54 1.39 24.06
C GLU A 89 -1.36 2.58 25.01
N ILE A 90 -1.83 3.77 24.64
CA ILE A 90 -1.79 4.98 25.48
C ILE A 90 -2.62 4.77 26.75
N LEU A 91 -3.85 4.25 26.64
CA LEU A 91 -4.73 4.01 27.78
C LEU A 91 -4.15 3.00 28.78
N LYS A 92 -3.37 2.02 28.31
CA LYS A 92 -2.70 1.03 29.16
C LYS A 92 -1.42 1.54 29.81
N GLY A 93 -1.00 2.79 29.51
CA GLY A 93 0.27 3.35 30.00
C GLY A 93 1.49 2.59 29.45
N SER A 94 1.34 1.95 28.31
CA SER A 94 2.39 1.11 27.72
C SER A 94 3.50 1.97 27.14
N THR A 95 4.68 1.95 27.75
CA THR A 95 5.93 2.53 27.23
C THR A 95 6.76 1.47 26.49
N PHE A 96 6.11 0.69 25.61
CA PHE A 96 6.84 -0.34 24.89
C PHE A 96 7.71 0.27 23.77
N GLN A 97 8.93 -0.27 23.62
CA GLN A 97 9.86 0.09 22.54
C GLN A 97 9.27 -0.01 21.11
N ASN A 98 8.13 -0.69 20.97
CA ASN A 98 7.45 -0.94 19.70
C ASN A 98 6.08 -0.25 19.61
N ALA A 99 5.78 0.74 20.47
CA ALA A 99 4.52 1.48 20.40
C ALA A 99 4.44 2.30 19.12
N ILE A 100 3.23 2.47 18.59
CA ILE A 100 2.96 3.40 17.49
C ILE A 100 2.96 4.82 18.06
N THR A 101 3.76 5.71 17.46
CA THR A 101 3.88 7.12 17.88
C THR A 101 3.04 8.05 17.04
N SER A 102 2.96 7.80 15.73
CA SER A 102 2.12 8.56 14.81
C SER A 102 1.81 7.71 13.57
N ILE A 103 0.75 8.08 12.85
CA ILE A 103 0.34 7.43 11.61
C ILE A 103 0.06 8.52 10.60
N LYS A 104 0.84 8.55 9.51
CA LYS A 104 0.57 9.35 8.33
C LYS A 104 -0.04 8.46 7.26
N THR A 105 -1.13 8.90 6.67
CA THR A 105 -1.90 8.15 5.68
C THR A 105 -1.89 8.89 4.36
N ILE A 106 -1.46 8.26 3.28
CA ILE A 106 -1.40 8.90 1.96
C ILE A 106 -2.17 8.11 0.92
N ASP A 107 -2.77 8.83 -0.01
CA ASP A 107 -3.40 8.29 -1.21
C ASP A 107 -3.33 9.32 -2.34
N ILE A 108 -3.32 8.86 -3.59
CA ILE A 108 -3.37 9.75 -4.77
C ILE A 108 -4.79 10.13 -5.16
N SER A 109 -5.81 9.47 -4.59
CA SER A 109 -7.23 9.69 -4.83
C SER A 109 -7.79 10.75 -3.89
N PRO A 110 -8.23 11.94 -4.39
CA PRO A 110 -8.91 12.93 -3.57
C PRO A 110 -10.21 12.40 -2.95
N LEU A 111 -10.92 11.51 -3.67
CA LEU A 111 -12.18 10.92 -3.22
C LEU A 111 -11.96 9.91 -2.09
N SER A 112 -10.91 9.09 -2.18
CA SER A 112 -10.48 8.20 -1.09
C SER A 112 -10.05 9.01 0.13
N CYS A 113 -9.29 10.09 -0.05
CA CYS A 113 -8.88 10.99 1.02
C CYS A 113 -10.08 11.65 1.72
N GLU A 114 -11.12 12.08 0.97
CA GLU A 114 -12.37 12.57 1.54
C GLU A 114 -13.07 11.48 2.36
N ALA A 115 -13.18 10.26 1.83
CA ALA A 115 -13.80 9.14 2.53
C ALA A 115 -13.05 8.80 3.82
N MET A 116 -11.72 8.75 3.80
CA MET A 116 -10.90 8.50 4.99
C MET A 116 -11.12 9.54 6.08
N LYS A 117 -11.16 10.83 5.73
CA LYS A 117 -11.46 11.91 6.68
C LYS A 117 -12.87 11.76 7.28
N LEU A 118 -13.87 11.42 6.47
CA LEU A 118 -15.23 11.15 6.94
C LEU A 118 -15.30 9.92 7.88
N ARG A 119 -14.41 8.93 7.70
CA ARG A 119 -14.26 7.77 8.58
C ARG A 119 -13.52 8.06 9.88
N GLY A 120 -12.87 9.21 10.00
CA GLY A 120 -12.12 9.59 11.21
C GLY A 120 -10.64 9.21 11.18
N VAL A 121 -10.06 8.95 10.01
CA VAL A 121 -8.59 8.89 9.86
C VAL A 121 -8.02 10.28 10.11
N LYS A 122 -7.04 10.39 11.03
CA LYS A 122 -6.62 11.69 11.60
C LYS A 122 -5.66 12.46 10.69
N ASP A 123 -4.62 11.80 10.17
CA ASP A 123 -3.57 12.43 9.35
C ASP A 123 -3.64 11.86 7.93
N VAL A 124 -4.49 12.46 7.09
CA VAL A 124 -4.70 12.07 5.69
C VAL A 124 -4.19 13.16 4.78
N GLU A 125 -3.25 12.80 3.93
CA GLU A 125 -2.73 13.67 2.88
C GLU A 125 -3.01 13.06 1.49
N CYS A 126 -3.59 13.88 0.60
CA CYS A 126 -3.77 13.50 -0.80
C CYS A 126 -2.50 13.87 -1.56
N ILE A 127 -1.59 12.91 -1.68
CA ILE A 127 -0.26 13.11 -2.25
C ILE A 127 0.25 11.82 -2.90
N ASN A 128 1.04 11.97 -3.94
CA ASN A 128 1.73 10.85 -4.56
C ASN A 128 2.94 10.44 -3.71
N LEU A 129 3.18 9.13 -3.54
CA LEU A 129 4.32 8.59 -2.80
C LEU A 129 5.66 9.20 -3.24
N PHE A 130 5.85 9.43 -4.52
CA PHE A 130 7.10 9.99 -5.08
C PHE A 130 7.19 11.51 -5.00
N ASN A 131 6.22 12.20 -4.40
CA ASN A 131 6.29 13.64 -4.25
C ASN A 131 7.44 14.04 -3.31
N PRO A 132 8.37 14.94 -3.73
CA PRO A 132 9.52 15.33 -2.92
C PRO A 132 9.19 16.00 -1.58
N GLN A 133 7.94 16.44 -1.40
CA GLN A 133 7.48 17.02 -0.12
C GLN A 133 7.15 15.96 0.93
N LEU A 134 6.97 14.70 0.51
CA LEU A 134 6.76 13.60 1.44
C LEU A 134 8.07 13.31 2.20
N GLY A 135 8.06 13.44 3.52
CA GLY A 135 9.26 13.28 4.37
C GLY A 135 10.09 14.56 4.60
N ASN A 136 9.75 15.68 3.94
CA ASN A 136 10.42 16.97 4.19
C ASN A 136 9.55 17.87 5.10
N ALA A 137 9.76 17.82 6.40
CA ALA A 137 9.08 18.72 7.37
C ALA A 137 9.52 20.19 7.25
N ASN A 138 10.52 20.50 6.43
CA ASN A 138 11.13 21.83 6.32
C ASN A 138 10.31 22.87 5.53
N THR A 139 9.03 22.64 5.19
CA THR A 139 8.20 23.66 4.50
C THR A 139 7.19 24.36 5.41
N LYS A 140 7.25 24.19 6.73
CA LYS A 140 6.48 25.05 7.65
C LYS A 140 7.36 26.21 8.12
N THR A 141 7.20 27.36 7.48
CA THR A 141 7.62 28.67 7.99
C THR A 141 7.14 28.85 9.43
N SER A 142 8.01 28.68 10.42
CA SER A 142 7.90 29.42 11.68
C SER A 142 9.21 29.40 12.46
N HIS A 143 9.49 30.53 13.03
CA HIS A 143 10.66 30.98 13.77
C HIS A 143 11.18 30.04 14.88
N TYR A 144 12.47 29.90 14.92
CA TYR A 144 13.36 29.64 16.09
C TYR A 144 12.90 28.60 17.12
N THR A 145 13.44 27.39 17.00
CA THR A 145 14.06 26.70 18.15
C THR A 145 15.06 25.68 17.60
N GLU A 146 16.33 25.82 18.00
CA GLU A 146 17.34 24.76 17.91
C GLU A 146 16.85 23.58 18.78
N SER A 147 16.44 22.50 18.16
CA SER A 147 16.20 21.23 18.87
C SER A 147 16.56 20.08 17.95
N THR A 148 17.58 19.35 18.36
CA THR A 148 17.88 17.94 18.11
C THR A 148 17.42 17.40 16.74
N GLU A 149 18.31 16.72 16.05
CA GLU A 149 18.10 15.97 14.81
C GLU A 149 16.81 15.10 14.90
N ASP A 150 15.64 15.73 14.73
CA ASP A 150 14.40 15.00 14.48
C ASP A 150 14.52 14.39 13.08
N ASN A 151 14.87 13.14 13.05
CA ASN A 151 14.90 12.31 11.86
C ASN A 151 13.47 12.25 11.32
N ASP A 152 13.16 12.97 10.25
CA ASP A 152 11.81 13.15 9.70
C ASP A 152 11.29 11.91 8.97
N GLY A 153 12.02 10.80 9.00
CA GLY A 153 11.67 9.53 8.36
C GLY A 153 10.59 8.73 9.11
N PHE A 154 10.30 7.55 8.60
CA PHE A 154 9.32 6.61 9.14
C PHE A 154 10.00 5.37 9.71
N ASP A 155 9.48 4.85 10.83
CA ASP A 155 9.94 3.60 11.43
C ASP A 155 9.27 2.39 10.79
N THR A 156 8.08 2.58 10.24
CA THR A 156 7.36 1.57 9.46
C THR A 156 6.67 2.20 8.25
N ILE A 157 6.90 1.62 7.07
CA ILE A 157 6.13 1.95 5.86
C ILE A 157 5.30 0.73 5.49
N LEU A 158 4.00 0.91 5.31
CA LEU A 158 3.06 -0.13 4.89
C LEU A 158 2.72 0.04 3.41
N LEU A 159 2.92 -1.03 2.64
CA LEU A 159 2.40 -1.20 1.29
C LEU A 159 1.62 -2.51 1.26
N LEU A 160 0.34 -2.45 1.59
CA LEU A 160 -0.51 -3.64 1.76
C LEU A 160 -1.61 -3.72 0.69
N MET A 161 -2.14 -4.91 0.49
CA MET A 161 -3.05 -5.31 -0.60
C MET A 161 -2.36 -5.30 -1.96
N ASN A 162 -1.30 -6.11 -2.06
CA ASN A 162 -0.41 -6.20 -3.21
C ASN A 162 0.34 -4.87 -3.46
N GLY A 163 1.06 -4.42 -2.42
CA GLY A 163 1.76 -3.15 -2.42
C GLY A 163 2.85 -3.01 -3.48
N THR A 164 3.39 -4.13 -4.00
CA THR A 164 4.33 -4.13 -5.14
C THR A 164 3.70 -3.59 -6.42
N GLY A 165 2.38 -3.62 -6.53
CA GLY A 165 1.62 -3.12 -7.67
C GLY A 165 1.87 -1.65 -7.97
N ILE A 166 2.24 -0.84 -6.97
CA ILE A 166 2.59 0.58 -7.14
C ILE A 166 3.77 0.78 -8.11
N ALA A 167 4.67 -0.20 -8.23
CA ALA A 167 5.76 -0.17 -9.20
C ALA A 167 5.25 -0.32 -10.66
N GLY A 168 4.09 -0.94 -10.86
CA GLY A 168 3.52 -1.25 -12.17
C GLY A 168 4.28 -2.32 -12.92
N LYS A 169 5.59 -2.16 -13.07
CA LYS A 169 6.48 -3.08 -13.78
C LYS A 169 7.73 -3.41 -12.98
N ILE A 170 8.28 -4.60 -13.21
CA ILE A 170 9.48 -5.08 -12.53
C ILE A 170 10.67 -4.12 -12.69
N ALA A 171 10.80 -3.49 -13.84
CA ALA A 171 11.85 -2.51 -14.12
C ALA A 171 11.81 -1.27 -13.21
N ASN A 172 10.66 -0.94 -12.63
CA ASN A 172 10.48 0.21 -11.75
C ASN A 172 10.68 -0.14 -10.26
N LEU A 173 10.70 -1.43 -9.91
CA LEU A 173 10.79 -1.87 -8.53
C LEU A 173 12.06 -1.37 -7.80
N PRO A 174 13.26 -1.32 -8.46
CA PRO A 174 14.43 -0.72 -7.84
C PRO A 174 14.24 0.76 -7.45
N ALA A 175 13.59 1.54 -8.33
CA ALA A 175 13.32 2.95 -8.05
C ALA A 175 12.34 3.13 -6.88
N LEU A 176 11.31 2.29 -6.81
CA LEU A 176 10.39 2.25 -5.68
C LEU A 176 11.14 1.94 -4.37
N PHE A 177 11.97 0.90 -4.33
CA PHE A 177 12.70 0.51 -3.13
C PHE A 177 13.73 1.55 -2.69
N GLN A 178 14.46 2.17 -3.62
CA GLN A 178 15.39 3.27 -3.30
C GLN A 178 14.65 4.46 -2.70
N HIS A 179 13.46 4.79 -3.24
CA HIS A 179 12.65 5.88 -2.70
C HIS A 179 12.12 5.55 -1.30
N LEU A 180 11.51 4.37 -1.10
CA LEU A 180 11.03 3.93 0.21
C LEU A 180 12.15 3.90 1.25
N LYS A 181 13.35 3.40 0.86
CA LYS A 181 14.53 3.42 1.73
C LYS A 181 14.91 4.84 2.17
N SER A 182 14.80 5.82 1.27
CA SER A 182 15.11 7.22 1.61
C SER A 182 14.12 7.85 2.59
N LEU A 183 12.93 7.28 2.73
CA LEU A 183 11.91 7.71 3.69
C LEU A 183 12.03 7.01 5.05
N LEU A 184 12.89 6.00 5.20
CA LEU A 184 13.04 5.27 6.46
C LEU A 184 13.96 6.00 7.44
N ASN A 185 13.59 5.94 8.71
CA ASN A 185 14.50 6.17 9.83
C ASN A 185 15.56 5.06 9.90
N PRO A 186 16.71 5.28 10.56
CA PRO A 186 17.63 4.22 10.91
C PRO A 186 16.91 3.08 11.64
N ASN A 187 17.13 1.84 11.19
CA ASN A 187 16.42 0.63 11.66
C ASN A 187 14.91 0.60 11.37
N GLY A 188 14.44 1.44 10.46
CA GLY A 188 13.08 1.39 9.95
C GLY A 188 12.81 0.13 9.11
N GLN A 189 11.55 -0.15 8.83
CA GLN A 189 11.10 -1.31 8.05
C GLN A 189 10.03 -0.94 7.04
N ILE A 190 10.00 -1.65 5.93
CA ILE A 190 8.92 -1.66 4.96
C ILE A 190 8.22 -3.01 5.11
N LEU A 191 6.91 -3.00 5.32
CA LEU A 191 6.07 -4.19 5.32
C LEU A 191 5.25 -4.16 4.04
N ILE A 192 5.54 -5.11 3.16
CA ILE A 192 5.00 -5.16 1.80
C ILE A 192 4.49 -6.57 1.52
N ASP A 193 3.32 -6.67 0.91
CA ASP A 193 2.79 -7.94 0.41
C ASP A 193 2.76 -7.99 -1.11
N SER A 194 2.77 -9.19 -1.63
CA SER A 194 2.57 -9.51 -3.04
C SER A 194 2.11 -10.96 -3.19
N SER A 195 1.91 -11.38 -4.43
CA SER A 195 1.55 -12.74 -4.79
C SER A 195 2.41 -13.24 -5.94
N ASP A 196 2.70 -14.54 -5.95
CA ASP A 196 3.34 -15.22 -7.09
C ASP A 196 2.24 -15.72 -8.05
N LEU A 197 2.12 -15.09 -9.21
CA LEU A 197 1.09 -15.44 -10.21
C LEU A 197 1.45 -16.67 -11.07
N LYS A 198 2.55 -17.37 -10.79
CA LYS A 198 2.95 -18.53 -11.60
C LYS A 198 1.86 -19.60 -11.73
N TYR A 199 0.99 -19.74 -10.72
CA TYR A 199 -0.10 -20.73 -10.73
C TYR A 199 -1.07 -20.55 -11.90
N ILE A 200 -1.18 -19.35 -12.47
CA ILE A 200 -2.04 -19.06 -13.63
C ILE A 200 -1.51 -19.76 -14.90
N TYR A 201 -0.22 -20.04 -14.92
CA TYR A 201 0.50 -20.66 -16.04
C TYR A 201 0.80 -22.14 -15.79
N GLU A 202 0.23 -22.73 -14.71
CA GLU A 202 0.43 -24.13 -14.37
C GLU A 202 -0.52 -25.03 -15.19
N ASN A 203 0.06 -26.01 -15.88
CA ASN A 203 -0.64 -27.03 -16.63
C ASN A 203 -1.12 -28.18 -15.71
N GLU A 204 -2.03 -29.01 -16.19
CA GLU A 204 -2.55 -30.18 -15.45
C GLU A 204 -1.45 -31.19 -15.03
N ASP A 205 -0.33 -31.21 -15.75
CA ASP A 205 0.81 -32.08 -15.44
C ASP A 205 1.84 -31.45 -14.47
N GLY A 206 1.57 -30.21 -13.96
CA GLY A 206 2.45 -29.47 -13.06
C GLY A 206 3.60 -28.73 -13.75
N SER A 207 3.65 -28.73 -15.10
CA SER A 207 4.55 -27.85 -15.85
C SER A 207 4.00 -26.43 -15.94
N PHE A 208 4.88 -25.45 -16.27
CA PHE A 208 4.49 -24.06 -16.41
C PHE A 208 4.72 -23.57 -17.84
N ASP A 209 3.71 -22.91 -18.40
CA ASP A 209 3.77 -22.31 -19.75
C ASP A 209 4.05 -20.80 -19.65
N ILE A 210 5.27 -20.45 -19.22
CA ILE A 210 5.72 -19.07 -19.05
C ILE A 210 6.67 -18.69 -20.19
N ASP A 211 6.37 -17.62 -20.94
CA ASP A 211 7.25 -17.07 -21.96
C ASP A 211 8.44 -16.34 -21.30
N LEU A 212 9.61 -17.00 -21.32
CA LEU A 212 10.84 -16.45 -20.75
C LEU A 212 11.43 -15.28 -21.57
N ASN A 213 10.95 -15.04 -22.80
CA ASN A 213 11.37 -13.92 -23.64
C ASN A 213 10.41 -12.74 -23.59
N GLY A 214 9.25 -12.93 -22.94
CA GLY A 214 8.23 -11.91 -22.73
C GLY A 214 8.50 -11.01 -21.52
N PRO A 215 7.56 -10.13 -21.18
CA PRO A 215 7.58 -9.39 -19.92
C PRO A 215 7.51 -10.37 -18.74
N TYR A 216 7.86 -9.88 -17.55
CA TYR A 216 7.74 -10.70 -16.33
C TYR A 216 6.26 -11.11 -16.13
N TYR A 217 6.02 -12.38 -15.85
CA TYR A 217 4.68 -12.99 -15.82
C TYR A 217 3.73 -12.38 -14.77
N GLY A 218 4.25 -11.62 -13.83
CA GLY A 218 3.46 -10.89 -12.83
C GLY A 218 3.18 -9.42 -13.19
N GLU A 219 3.56 -8.95 -14.38
CA GLU A 219 3.15 -7.64 -14.90
C GLU A 219 1.78 -7.73 -15.54
N VAL A 220 0.78 -7.11 -14.93
CA VAL A 220 -0.62 -7.14 -15.34
C VAL A 220 -1.10 -5.74 -15.65
N ASP A 221 -1.97 -5.59 -16.63
CA ASP A 221 -2.68 -4.33 -16.88
C ASP A 221 -4.08 -4.38 -16.29
N TYR A 222 -4.52 -3.25 -15.73
CA TYR A 222 -5.87 -3.07 -15.23
C TYR A 222 -6.49 -1.77 -15.71
N GLN A 223 -7.81 -1.78 -15.81
CA GLN A 223 -8.64 -0.58 -15.92
C GLN A 223 -9.86 -0.74 -15.03
N MET A 224 -10.17 0.27 -14.22
CA MET A 224 -11.34 0.24 -13.35
C MET A 224 -12.49 1.08 -13.91
N VAL A 225 -13.72 0.64 -13.65
CA VAL A 225 -14.94 1.32 -14.06
C VAL A 225 -15.97 1.29 -12.94
N TYR A 226 -16.52 2.46 -12.59
CA TYR A 226 -17.59 2.60 -11.60
C TYR A 226 -18.71 3.49 -12.14
N GLY A 227 -19.88 2.92 -12.40
CA GLY A 227 -20.97 3.63 -13.03
C GLY A 227 -20.58 4.21 -14.39
N LYS A 228 -20.48 5.55 -14.47
CA LYS A 228 -20.02 6.27 -15.68
C LYS A 228 -18.55 6.72 -15.59
N THR A 229 -17.93 6.58 -14.43
CA THR A 229 -16.54 6.95 -14.21
C THR A 229 -15.65 5.82 -14.68
N GLN A 230 -14.79 6.11 -15.64
CA GLN A 230 -13.79 5.18 -16.18
C GLN A 230 -12.41 5.75 -15.91
N GLY A 231 -11.55 4.95 -15.23
CA GLY A 231 -10.16 5.28 -14.98
C GLY A 231 -9.29 5.10 -16.22
N GLU A 232 -8.09 5.65 -16.20
CA GLU A 232 -7.09 5.32 -17.21
C GLU A 232 -6.57 3.89 -16.99
N PRO A 233 -6.16 3.17 -18.03
CA PRO A 233 -5.44 1.90 -17.88
C PRO A 233 -4.13 2.12 -17.10
N PHE A 234 -3.77 1.14 -16.26
CA PHE A 234 -2.53 1.20 -15.48
C PHE A 234 -1.90 -0.20 -15.37
N ASP A 235 -0.58 -0.23 -15.28
CA ASP A 235 0.17 -1.44 -15.00
C ASP A 235 0.15 -1.74 -13.49
N TRP A 236 0.10 -3.03 -13.11
CA TRP A 236 0.12 -3.51 -11.75
C TRP A 236 1.06 -4.70 -11.61
N LEU A 237 1.99 -4.65 -10.65
CA LEU A 237 3.00 -5.68 -10.50
C LEU A 237 2.66 -6.63 -9.36
N TYR A 238 2.61 -7.90 -9.68
CA TYR A 238 2.72 -9.01 -8.75
C TYR A 238 4.13 -9.58 -8.88
N VAL A 239 4.80 -9.91 -7.78
CA VAL A 239 6.17 -10.43 -7.84
C VAL A 239 6.37 -11.54 -6.83
N ASP A 240 7.06 -12.62 -7.23
CA ASP A 240 7.44 -13.70 -6.33
C ASP A 240 8.48 -13.22 -5.29
N PHE A 241 8.49 -13.84 -4.10
CA PHE A 241 9.37 -13.41 -3.02
C PHE A 241 10.87 -13.52 -3.34
N PRO A 242 11.38 -14.59 -3.99
CA PRO A 242 12.79 -14.68 -4.38
C PRO A 242 13.26 -13.50 -5.23
N LEU A 243 12.47 -13.10 -6.23
CA LEU A 243 12.80 -11.96 -7.10
C LEU A 243 12.69 -10.63 -6.35
N LEU A 244 11.62 -10.43 -5.56
CA LEU A 244 11.45 -9.25 -4.72
C LEU A 244 12.67 -9.08 -3.79
N LYS A 245 13.07 -10.14 -3.10
CA LYS A 245 14.24 -10.16 -2.21
C LYS A 245 15.52 -9.78 -2.95
N SER A 246 15.79 -10.42 -4.09
CA SER A 246 16.98 -10.15 -4.89
C SER A 246 17.08 -8.68 -5.31
N ILE A 247 15.97 -8.08 -5.74
CA ILE A 247 15.91 -6.67 -6.14
C ILE A 247 16.10 -5.76 -4.92
N ALA A 248 15.44 -6.06 -3.79
CA ALA A 248 15.59 -5.29 -2.55
C ALA A 248 17.05 -5.29 -2.06
N GLU A 249 17.71 -6.44 -2.08
CA GLU A 249 19.13 -6.60 -1.70
C GLU A 249 20.05 -5.81 -2.64
N SER A 250 19.77 -5.76 -3.93
CA SER A 250 20.51 -4.92 -4.88
C SER A 250 20.37 -3.41 -4.60
N CYS A 251 19.28 -3.01 -3.94
CA CYS A 251 19.04 -1.64 -3.47
C CYS A 251 19.60 -1.38 -2.06
N GLY A 252 20.25 -2.39 -1.45
CA GLY A 252 20.84 -2.31 -0.12
C GLY A 252 19.80 -2.38 1.01
N LEU A 253 18.68 -3.08 0.79
CA LEU A 253 17.70 -3.47 1.80
C LEU A 253 17.86 -4.97 2.06
N GLN A 254 17.63 -5.41 3.30
CA GLN A 254 17.55 -6.83 3.62
C GLN A 254 16.12 -7.31 3.46
N GLY A 255 15.89 -8.37 2.67
CA GLY A 255 14.60 -8.97 2.44
C GLY A 255 14.36 -10.21 3.31
N GLU A 256 13.28 -10.19 4.11
CA GLU A 256 12.84 -11.29 4.97
C GLU A 256 11.41 -11.69 4.65
N LEU A 257 11.16 -12.98 4.43
CA LEU A 257 9.82 -13.54 4.35
C LEU A 257 9.23 -13.64 5.77
N ILE A 258 8.17 -12.90 6.03
CA ILE A 258 7.52 -12.88 7.36
C ILE A 258 6.45 -13.96 7.47
N ALA A 259 5.68 -14.16 6.42
CA ALA A 259 4.63 -15.18 6.37
C ALA A 259 4.21 -15.46 4.93
N ASP A 260 3.82 -16.70 4.66
CA ASP A 260 3.07 -17.09 3.49
C ASP A 260 1.57 -17.00 3.76
N GLY A 261 0.80 -16.63 2.75
CA GLY A 261 -0.66 -16.66 2.77
C GLY A 261 -1.24 -17.96 2.22
N GLU A 262 -2.54 -17.95 1.92
CA GLU A 262 -3.27 -19.16 1.52
C GLU A 262 -3.28 -19.36 -0.01
N HIS A 263 -3.02 -18.30 -0.78
CA HIS A 263 -3.16 -18.27 -2.25
C HIS A 263 -1.94 -17.67 -2.95
N TYR A 264 -0.74 -18.25 -2.70
CA TYR A 264 0.53 -17.76 -3.27
C TYR A 264 0.88 -16.32 -2.90
N ASP A 265 0.14 -15.71 -1.99
CA ASP A 265 0.40 -14.42 -1.40
C ASP A 265 1.41 -14.55 -0.24
N TYR A 266 2.14 -13.51 0.02
CA TYR A 266 3.11 -13.47 1.10
C TYR A 266 3.26 -12.05 1.67
N LEU A 267 3.76 -11.97 2.91
CA LEU A 267 4.21 -10.74 3.55
C LEU A 267 5.73 -10.76 3.67
N ALA A 268 6.37 -9.70 3.18
CA ALA A 268 7.80 -9.48 3.33
C ALA A 268 8.08 -8.26 4.21
N ARG A 269 9.24 -8.29 4.87
CA ARG A 269 9.87 -7.14 5.51
C ARG A 269 11.15 -6.80 4.76
N LEU A 270 11.31 -5.50 4.43
CA LEU A 270 12.54 -4.94 3.90
C LEU A 270 13.08 -3.93 4.92
N SER A 271 14.39 -4.01 5.25
CA SER A 271 15.02 -3.16 6.27
C SER A 271 16.49 -2.85 5.96
#